data_28e927ea392f84f8d6f1c74d3a3d0255
#
_entry.id   28e927ea392f84f8d6f1c74d3a3d0255
#
_cell.length_a   1.000
_cell.length_b   1.000
_cell.length_c   1.000
_cell.angle_alpha   90.00
_cell.angle_beta   90.00
_cell.angle_gamma   90.00
#
_symmetry.space_group_name_H-M   'P 1'
#
loop_
_entity.id
_entity.type
_entity.pdbx_description
1 polymer ?
#
loop_
_entity_poly.entity_id
_entity_poly.type
_entity_poly.pdbx_seq_one_letter_code
_entity_poly.pdbx_strand_id
1 'polypeptide(L)'
;MTDVSEFHSPAIADQSPASVSVVVIGRNEGLRLAACLRSISCTQGVSLREVIYVDSDSTDGSPDLARSFGAQVIVVHPQRPTAAIGRNAGWRHATAEMILFLDGDTILHPDFLRAALREMLSDRTVAAVWGHRRETHPEASIYNRVLDLDWVYAPGVVEFCGGDVLMRRAVLGKTSGFDETLIAGEEPELCRRIRALGYKILHIDQPMTGHDLQMMSFRQYWRRATRAGHAYAEVSQRFQNSEDPFWAADRRRNLIRGGFWILSAAAAAISIPWLGLLPLLLWTILLVALSARSAWKARWKGSGASVLFLYGMHSHLQQVPILFGQLQYEWNARQGRSRQLIEYK
;
A
#
# COMPACT_ATOMS: atom_id res chain seq x y z
N MET A 1 24.13 -32.84 55.59
CA MET A 1 24.86 -32.54 54.31
C MET A 1 23.86 -32.68 53.21
N THR A 2 23.22 -31.62 52.85
CA THR A 2 22.23 -31.52 51.77
C THR A 2 22.80 -30.55 50.73
N ASP A 3 23.13 -31.14 49.61
CA ASP A 3 23.71 -30.49 48.44
C ASP A 3 22.63 -29.59 47.80
N VAL A 4 22.87 -28.28 47.76
CA VAL A 4 22.01 -27.32 47.10
C VAL A 4 22.61 -27.06 45.70
N SER A 5 22.08 -27.77 44.72
CA SER A 5 22.42 -27.50 43.30
C SER A 5 21.92 -26.13 42.89
N GLU A 6 22.86 -25.23 42.65
CA GLU A 6 22.61 -23.91 42.06
C GLU A 6 22.02 -24.04 40.66
N PHE A 7 20.77 -23.63 40.50
CA PHE A 7 20.16 -23.39 39.19
C PHE A 7 20.84 -22.19 38.53
N HIS A 8 21.78 -22.44 37.64
CA HIS A 8 22.27 -21.43 36.71
C HIS A 8 21.14 -21.05 35.75
N SER A 9 20.58 -19.88 35.95
CA SER A 9 19.70 -19.22 34.97
C SER A 9 20.55 -18.93 33.72
N PRO A 10 20.12 -19.31 32.48
CA PRO A 10 20.90 -18.99 31.30
C PRO A 10 20.95 -17.46 31.18
N ALA A 11 22.15 -16.92 31.08
CA ALA A 11 22.40 -15.51 30.80
C ALA A 11 21.56 -15.09 29.60
N ILE A 12 20.70 -14.07 29.81
CA ILE A 12 20.01 -13.37 28.70
C ILE A 12 21.15 -12.79 27.85
N ALA A 13 21.33 -13.37 26.66
CA ALA A 13 22.29 -12.87 25.69
C ALA A 13 21.99 -11.38 25.48
N ASP A 14 23.01 -10.55 25.64
CA ASP A 14 23.03 -9.12 25.36
C ASP A 14 22.63 -8.94 23.88
N GLN A 15 21.32 -8.81 23.61
CA GLN A 15 20.81 -8.49 22.29
C GLN A 15 20.97 -6.99 22.15
N SER A 16 22.06 -6.58 21.52
CA SER A 16 22.16 -5.23 20.99
C SER A 16 20.83 -4.87 20.33
N PRO A 17 20.23 -3.71 20.66
CA PRO A 17 18.91 -3.36 20.12
C PRO A 17 18.95 -3.45 18.61
N ALA A 18 17.98 -4.18 18.02
CA ALA A 18 17.89 -4.37 16.58
C ALA A 18 17.97 -3.00 15.89
N SER A 19 18.95 -2.83 15.00
CA SER A 19 19.15 -1.57 14.31
C SER A 19 18.18 -1.45 13.13
N VAL A 20 17.69 -0.23 12.87
CA VAL A 20 16.77 0.09 11.78
C VAL A 20 17.39 1.11 10.85
N SER A 21 17.43 0.82 9.55
CA SER A 21 17.64 1.82 8.50
C SER A 21 16.28 2.27 7.98
N VAL A 22 16.08 3.59 7.84
CA VAL A 22 14.86 4.15 7.26
C VAL A 22 15.13 4.51 5.81
N VAL A 23 14.33 3.99 4.89
CA VAL A 23 14.37 4.30 3.46
C VAL A 23 13.13 5.09 3.10
N VAL A 24 13.32 6.36 2.78
CA VAL A 24 12.27 7.26 2.31
C VAL A 24 12.40 7.41 0.80
N ILE A 25 11.31 7.21 0.06
CA ILE A 25 11.29 7.41 -1.40
C ILE A 25 10.40 8.59 -1.75
N GLY A 26 10.78 9.38 -2.76
CA GLY A 26 9.96 10.52 -3.18
C GLY A 26 10.37 11.11 -4.52
N ARG A 27 9.45 11.93 -5.04
CA ARG A 27 9.68 12.78 -6.20
C ARG A 27 8.83 14.03 -6.09
N ASN A 28 9.47 15.21 -6.01
CA ASN A 28 8.79 16.50 -5.89
C ASN A 28 7.84 16.57 -4.68
N GLU A 29 8.32 16.13 -3.51
CA GLU A 29 7.49 16.09 -2.29
C GLU A 29 7.52 17.42 -1.50
N GLY A 30 8.53 18.26 -1.70
CA GLY A 30 8.59 19.58 -1.10
C GLY A 30 8.42 19.58 0.42
N LEU A 31 7.45 20.34 0.94
CA LEU A 31 7.17 20.45 2.38
C LEU A 31 6.69 19.13 3.02
N ARG A 32 6.09 18.22 2.24
CA ARG A 32 5.68 16.91 2.74
C ARG A 32 6.88 16.08 3.15
N LEU A 33 7.95 16.12 2.34
CA LEU A 33 9.22 15.46 2.69
C LEU A 33 9.80 16.00 4.01
N ALA A 34 9.74 17.33 4.23
CA ALA A 34 10.19 17.92 5.49
C ALA A 34 9.38 17.39 6.68
N ALA A 35 8.06 17.23 6.54
CA ALA A 35 7.20 16.67 7.58
C ALA A 35 7.51 15.19 7.83
N CYS A 36 7.73 14.41 6.78
CA CYS A 36 8.15 13.00 6.84
C CYS A 36 9.47 12.87 7.61
N LEU A 37 10.53 13.55 7.20
CA LEU A 37 11.86 13.48 7.83
C LEU A 37 11.84 13.94 9.30
N ARG A 38 11.08 14.98 9.61
CA ARG A 38 10.88 15.43 11.00
C ARG A 38 10.19 14.37 11.83
N SER A 39 9.18 13.67 11.29
CA SER A 39 8.48 12.61 12.04
C SER A 39 9.40 11.42 12.36
N ILE A 40 10.35 11.10 11.49
CA ILE A 40 11.36 10.06 11.73
C ILE A 40 12.25 10.44 12.94
N SER A 41 12.67 11.69 13.05
CA SER A 41 13.47 12.15 14.19
C SER A 41 12.71 12.13 15.54
N CYS A 42 11.37 12.06 15.50
CA CYS A 42 10.52 11.92 16.69
C CYS A 42 10.32 10.48 17.17
N THR A 43 10.91 9.49 16.46
CA THR A 43 10.79 8.07 16.84
C THR A 43 11.36 7.80 18.22
N GLN A 44 10.60 7.04 19.05
CA GLN A 44 10.95 6.78 20.44
C GLN A 44 11.39 5.33 20.67
N GLY A 45 12.41 5.17 21.54
CA GLY A 45 12.82 3.85 22.06
C GLY A 45 13.45 2.90 21.03
N VAL A 46 13.92 3.44 19.89
CA VAL A 46 14.59 2.68 18.83
C VAL A 46 15.84 3.42 18.37
N SER A 47 16.94 2.70 18.19
CA SER A 47 18.16 3.27 17.60
C SER A 47 18.07 3.20 16.07
N LEU A 48 18.01 4.35 15.42
CA LEU A 48 18.09 4.45 13.97
C LEU A 48 19.56 4.42 13.55
N ARG A 49 19.90 3.51 12.64
CA ARG A 49 21.25 3.38 12.08
C ARG A 49 21.56 4.50 11.08
N GLU A 50 20.58 4.79 10.22
CA GLU A 50 20.68 5.76 9.14
C GLU A 50 19.29 6.08 8.58
N VAL A 51 19.18 7.25 7.95
CA VAL A 51 18.03 7.65 7.13
C VAL A 51 18.54 7.86 5.71
N ILE A 52 17.96 7.15 4.76
CA ILE A 52 18.30 7.19 3.34
C ILE A 52 17.10 7.75 2.59
N TYR A 53 17.28 8.89 1.93
CA TYR A 53 16.29 9.44 1.01
C TYR A 53 16.66 9.07 -0.42
N VAL A 54 15.77 8.38 -1.10
CA VAL A 54 15.94 8.05 -2.53
C VAL A 54 15.06 8.96 -3.36
N ASP A 55 15.70 9.83 -4.09
CA ASP A 55 15.08 10.82 -4.97
C ASP A 55 14.92 10.27 -6.39
N SER A 56 13.71 10.34 -6.93
CA SER A 56 13.41 9.90 -8.31
C SER A 56 13.42 11.08 -9.30
N ASP A 57 14.54 11.81 -9.35
CA ASP A 57 14.76 12.95 -10.27
C ASP A 57 13.83 14.13 -10.00
N SER A 58 13.83 14.63 -8.76
CA SER A 58 13.05 15.81 -8.35
C SER A 58 13.65 17.10 -8.91
N THR A 59 12.78 18.08 -9.15
CA THR A 59 13.11 19.43 -9.64
C THR A 59 12.81 20.55 -8.63
N ASP A 60 12.32 20.19 -7.45
CA ASP A 60 11.80 21.11 -6.41
C ASP A 60 12.77 21.33 -5.23
N GLY A 61 14.02 20.85 -5.31
CA GLY A 61 15.00 20.95 -4.23
C GLY A 61 14.84 19.88 -3.13
N SER A 62 14.00 18.88 -3.29
CA SER A 62 13.81 17.76 -2.34
C SER A 62 15.15 17.09 -1.93
N PRO A 63 16.15 16.85 -2.82
CA PRO A 63 17.43 16.28 -2.42
C PRO A 63 18.21 17.14 -1.41
N ASP A 64 18.25 18.46 -1.60
CA ASP A 64 18.98 19.36 -0.70
C ASP A 64 18.24 19.51 0.62
N LEU A 65 16.92 19.54 0.57
CA LEU A 65 16.10 19.51 1.78
C LEU A 65 16.39 18.25 2.60
N ALA A 66 16.46 17.06 1.99
CA ALA A 66 16.75 15.82 2.71
C ALA A 66 18.15 15.84 3.34
N ARG A 67 19.18 16.37 2.64
CA ARG A 67 20.52 16.55 3.21
C ARG A 67 20.52 17.46 4.44
N SER A 68 19.71 18.53 4.43
CA SER A 68 19.61 19.45 5.56
C SER A 68 19.03 18.79 6.83
N PHE A 69 18.30 17.70 6.68
CA PHE A 69 17.83 16.84 7.79
C PHE A 69 18.84 15.74 8.18
N GLY A 70 20.02 15.69 7.57
CA GLY A 70 21.04 14.67 7.84
C GLY A 70 20.80 13.32 7.14
N ALA A 71 19.87 13.24 6.19
CA ALA A 71 19.66 12.03 5.40
C ALA A 71 20.77 11.80 4.38
N GLN A 72 21.14 10.53 4.18
CA GLN A 72 21.93 10.12 3.02
C GLN A 72 21.02 10.18 1.78
N VAL A 73 21.46 10.87 0.72
CA VAL A 73 20.64 11.07 -0.47
C VAL A 73 21.19 10.27 -1.64
N ILE A 74 20.34 9.47 -2.23
CA ILE A 74 20.57 8.73 -3.47
C ILE A 74 19.65 9.31 -4.54
N VAL A 75 20.20 9.84 -5.63
CA VAL A 75 19.40 10.28 -6.77
C VAL A 75 19.42 9.20 -7.84
N VAL A 76 18.24 8.78 -8.27
CA VAL A 76 18.05 7.82 -9.35
C VAL A 76 17.40 8.51 -10.54
N HIS A 77 17.91 8.21 -11.76
CA HIS A 77 17.42 8.78 -13.01
C HIS A 77 16.79 7.68 -13.89
N PRO A 78 15.70 7.05 -13.45
CA PRO A 78 15.11 5.98 -14.22
C PRO A 78 14.33 6.55 -15.42
N GLN A 79 14.35 5.84 -16.55
CA GLN A 79 13.48 6.17 -17.69
C GLN A 79 11.99 6.17 -17.29
N ARG A 80 11.65 5.40 -16.26
CA ARG A 80 10.30 5.31 -15.66
C ARG A 80 10.44 5.27 -14.15
N PRO A 81 10.13 6.35 -13.45
CA PRO A 81 10.17 6.37 -12.00
C PRO A 81 9.06 5.47 -11.42
N THR A 82 9.46 4.42 -10.71
CA THR A 82 8.55 3.55 -9.95
C THR A 82 8.98 3.50 -8.49
N ALA A 83 8.05 3.27 -7.58
CA ALA A 83 8.36 3.11 -6.17
C ALA A 83 9.33 1.94 -5.93
N ALA A 84 9.22 0.86 -6.71
CA ALA A 84 10.11 -0.29 -6.67
C ALA A 84 11.58 0.07 -6.88
N ILE A 85 11.89 0.92 -7.88
CA ILE A 85 13.26 1.39 -8.15
C ILE A 85 13.81 2.16 -6.95
N GLY A 86 13.01 3.10 -6.41
CA GLY A 86 13.41 3.90 -5.25
C GLY A 86 13.67 3.03 -4.02
N ARG A 87 12.73 2.13 -3.67
CA ARG A 87 12.88 1.23 -2.53
C ARG A 87 14.07 0.28 -2.70
N ASN A 88 14.30 -0.24 -3.90
CA ASN A 88 15.45 -1.10 -4.19
C ASN A 88 16.77 -0.38 -4.08
N ALA A 89 16.90 0.83 -4.59
CA ALA A 89 18.10 1.63 -4.42
C ALA A 89 18.39 1.89 -2.94
N GLY A 90 17.37 2.20 -2.14
CA GLY A 90 17.51 2.46 -0.71
C GLY A 90 17.93 1.23 0.10
N TRP A 91 17.21 0.11 0.01
CA TRP A 91 17.52 -1.05 0.84
C TRP A 91 18.85 -1.72 0.49
N ARG A 92 19.34 -1.62 -0.74
CA ARG A 92 20.64 -2.13 -1.14
C ARG A 92 21.79 -1.33 -0.49
N HIS A 93 21.59 -0.05 -0.21
CA HIS A 93 22.53 0.80 0.52
C HIS A 93 22.42 0.66 2.04
N ALA A 94 21.23 0.28 2.53
CA ALA A 94 20.96 0.17 3.94
C ALA A 94 21.83 -0.91 4.60
N THR A 95 22.33 -0.63 5.81
CA THR A 95 23.26 -1.51 6.55
C THR A 95 22.62 -2.22 7.73
N ALA A 96 21.47 -1.72 8.24
CA ALA A 96 20.77 -2.31 9.38
C ALA A 96 20.09 -3.65 9.04
N GLU A 97 19.78 -4.42 10.07
CA GLU A 97 19.06 -5.69 9.97
C GLU A 97 17.61 -5.51 9.53
N MET A 98 16.98 -4.41 9.96
CA MET A 98 15.60 -4.06 9.67
C MET A 98 15.55 -2.80 8.80
N ILE A 99 14.67 -2.81 7.81
CA ILE A 99 14.44 -1.69 6.90
C ILE A 99 13.02 -1.18 7.08
N LEU A 100 12.86 0.07 7.48
CA LEU A 100 11.59 0.78 7.41
C LEU A 100 11.49 1.50 6.07
N PHE A 101 10.51 1.16 5.25
CA PHE A 101 10.15 1.92 4.06
C PHE A 101 9.07 2.94 4.39
N LEU A 102 9.21 4.15 3.85
CA LEU A 102 8.23 5.23 3.92
C LEU A 102 8.12 5.94 2.57
N ASP A 103 6.91 6.32 2.20
CA ASP A 103 6.70 7.29 1.12
C ASP A 103 7.00 8.70 1.64
N GLY A 104 7.57 9.60 0.82
CA GLY A 104 8.00 10.94 1.23
C GLY A 104 6.86 11.91 1.62
N ASP A 105 5.62 11.49 1.42
CA ASP A 105 4.39 12.21 1.78
C ASP A 105 3.67 11.59 3.01
N THR A 106 4.37 10.78 3.81
CA THR A 106 3.82 10.16 5.02
C THR A 106 4.46 10.71 6.29
N ILE A 107 3.71 10.71 7.37
CA ILE A 107 4.14 11.13 8.72
C ILE A 107 4.14 9.91 9.62
N LEU A 108 5.32 9.49 10.07
CA LEU A 108 5.50 8.31 10.92
C LEU A 108 5.00 8.59 12.35
N HIS A 109 4.24 7.65 12.92
CA HIS A 109 3.86 7.71 14.33
C HIS A 109 5.05 7.34 15.23
N PRO A 110 5.37 8.11 16.28
CA PRO A 110 6.59 7.96 17.07
C PRO A 110 6.75 6.59 17.76
N ASP A 111 5.66 5.94 18.11
CA ASP A 111 5.64 4.64 18.81
C ASP A 111 5.63 3.42 17.89
N PHE A 112 5.43 3.60 16.58
CA PHE A 112 5.23 2.48 15.65
C PHE A 112 6.43 1.53 15.62
N LEU A 113 7.64 2.07 15.42
CA LEU A 113 8.83 1.24 15.27
C LEU A 113 9.10 0.35 16.47
N ARG A 114 8.90 0.88 17.67
CA ARG A 114 9.05 0.11 18.92
C ARG A 114 8.09 -1.07 18.96
N ALA A 115 6.81 -0.85 18.60
CA ALA A 115 5.81 -1.91 18.56
C ALA A 115 6.13 -2.94 17.45
N ALA A 116 6.47 -2.48 16.26
CA ALA A 116 6.79 -3.35 15.12
C ALA A 116 8.04 -4.22 15.35
N LEU A 117 9.10 -3.65 15.93
CA LEU A 117 10.29 -4.40 16.29
C LEU A 117 10.01 -5.48 17.32
N ARG A 118 9.17 -5.21 18.33
CA ARG A 118 8.78 -6.22 19.32
C ARG A 118 8.15 -7.44 18.65
N GLU A 119 7.23 -7.24 17.69
CA GLU A 119 6.60 -8.34 16.96
C GLU A 119 7.63 -9.11 16.10
N MET A 120 8.51 -8.40 15.41
CA MET A 120 9.55 -9.05 14.59
C MET A 120 10.57 -9.81 15.42
N LEU A 121 10.93 -9.34 16.61
CA LEU A 121 11.88 -10.01 17.50
C LEU A 121 11.26 -11.24 18.18
N SER A 122 9.95 -11.19 18.48
CA SER A 122 9.22 -12.29 19.13
C SER A 122 8.97 -13.48 18.18
N ASP A 123 8.79 -13.24 16.88
CA ASP A 123 8.58 -14.30 15.86
C ASP A 123 9.51 -14.09 14.66
N ARG A 124 10.51 -14.97 14.55
CA ARG A 124 11.47 -14.91 13.42
C ARG A 124 10.85 -15.27 12.07
N THR A 125 9.66 -15.85 12.05
CA THR A 125 8.91 -16.13 10.81
C THR A 125 8.19 -14.89 10.26
N VAL A 126 8.05 -13.82 11.07
CA VAL A 126 7.52 -12.53 10.60
C VAL A 126 8.60 -11.78 9.82
N ALA A 127 8.37 -11.58 8.54
CA ALA A 127 9.29 -10.89 7.63
C ALA A 127 8.95 -9.41 7.42
N ALA A 128 7.67 -9.05 7.55
CA ALA A 128 7.18 -7.69 7.37
C ALA A 128 6.12 -7.35 8.41
N VAL A 129 6.19 -6.13 8.95
CA VAL A 129 5.21 -5.59 9.90
C VAL A 129 4.80 -4.20 9.45
N TRP A 130 3.50 -3.94 9.44
CA TRP A 130 2.90 -2.65 9.17
C TRP A 130 1.73 -2.39 10.11
N GLY A 131 1.28 -1.14 10.22
CA GLY A 131 0.22 -0.73 11.12
C GLY A 131 -0.86 0.10 10.41
N HIS A 132 -1.69 0.79 11.20
CA HIS A 132 -2.75 1.62 10.66
C HIS A 132 -2.19 2.82 9.91
N ARG A 133 -2.56 2.93 8.64
CA ARG A 133 -2.35 4.11 7.80
C ARG A 133 -3.66 4.89 7.74
N ARG A 134 -3.61 6.20 7.90
CA ARG A 134 -4.78 7.07 7.85
C ARG A 134 -4.50 8.30 6.99
N GLU A 135 -5.54 8.82 6.35
CA GLU A 135 -5.48 10.11 5.67
C GLU A 135 -5.36 11.25 6.67
N THR A 136 -4.43 12.18 6.44
CA THR A 136 -4.23 13.36 7.32
C THR A 136 -5.32 14.41 7.17
N HIS A 137 -5.91 14.52 5.99
CA HIS A 137 -6.95 15.50 5.63
C HIS A 137 -8.18 14.83 5.00
N PRO A 138 -8.88 13.92 5.73
CA PRO A 138 -10.02 13.19 5.16
C PRO A 138 -11.19 14.11 4.79
N GLU A 139 -11.30 15.29 5.43
CA GLU A 139 -12.33 16.29 5.16
C GLU A 139 -12.09 17.11 3.89
N ALA A 140 -10.87 17.13 3.34
CA ALA A 140 -10.50 17.95 2.18
C ALA A 140 -11.28 17.58 0.91
N SER A 141 -11.70 16.32 0.79
CA SER A 141 -12.55 15.86 -0.31
C SER A 141 -13.35 14.61 0.04
N ILE A 142 -14.40 14.33 -0.74
CA ILE A 142 -15.14 13.07 -0.65
C ILE A 142 -14.25 11.87 -1.02
N TYR A 143 -13.26 12.07 -1.88
CA TYR A 143 -12.32 11.03 -2.32
C TYR A 143 -11.34 10.66 -1.21
N ASN A 144 -10.72 11.65 -0.54
CA ASN A 144 -9.87 11.41 0.62
C ASN A 144 -10.63 10.65 1.70
N ARG A 145 -11.88 11.08 1.96
CA ARG A 145 -12.73 10.49 3.00
C ARG A 145 -13.07 9.03 2.76
N VAL A 146 -13.36 8.65 1.52
CA VAL A 146 -13.68 7.24 1.21
C VAL A 146 -12.42 6.38 1.07
N LEU A 147 -11.34 6.94 0.53
CA LEU A 147 -10.07 6.23 0.36
C LEU A 147 -9.34 6.01 1.71
N ASP A 148 -9.55 6.88 2.70
CA ASP A 148 -9.09 6.63 4.07
C ASP A 148 -9.63 5.30 4.62
N LEU A 149 -10.88 4.95 4.32
CA LEU A 149 -11.47 3.70 4.74
C LEU A 149 -10.93 2.46 4.00
N ASP A 150 -10.33 2.63 2.81
CA ASP A 150 -9.65 1.52 2.13
C ASP A 150 -8.42 1.05 2.90
N TRP A 151 -7.80 1.92 3.69
CA TRP A 151 -6.60 1.61 4.47
C TRP A 151 -6.89 1.04 5.88
N VAL A 152 -8.15 0.93 6.25
CA VAL A 152 -8.54 0.30 7.53
C VAL A 152 -8.61 -1.21 7.36
N TYR A 153 -7.65 -1.90 7.95
CA TYR A 153 -7.54 -3.37 7.97
C TYR A 153 -7.68 -3.91 9.38
N ALA A 154 -8.13 -5.16 9.51
CA ALA A 154 -8.10 -5.87 10.77
C ALA A 154 -6.66 -6.31 11.09
N PRO A 155 -6.21 -6.22 12.36
CA PRO A 155 -4.91 -6.76 12.77
C PRO A 155 -4.82 -8.26 12.57
N GLY A 156 -3.60 -8.77 12.36
CA GLY A 156 -3.31 -10.19 12.19
C GLY A 156 -2.38 -10.50 11.02
N VAL A 157 -2.23 -11.77 10.71
CA VAL A 157 -1.48 -12.22 9.53
C VAL A 157 -2.28 -11.90 8.28
N VAL A 158 -1.63 -11.23 7.33
CA VAL A 158 -2.26 -10.74 6.10
C VAL A 158 -1.49 -11.21 4.87
N GLU A 159 -2.10 -11.09 3.68
CA GLU A 159 -1.47 -11.52 2.44
C GLU A 159 -0.42 -10.54 1.92
N PHE A 160 -0.59 -9.25 2.17
CA PHE A 160 0.32 -8.19 1.69
C PHE A 160 0.27 -6.95 2.59
N CYS A 161 1.24 -6.07 2.42
CA CYS A 161 1.32 -4.75 3.06
C CYS A 161 1.19 -3.63 2.03
N GLY A 162 1.16 -2.39 2.50
CA GLY A 162 1.35 -1.19 1.69
C GLY A 162 2.82 -0.78 1.57
N GLY A 163 3.06 0.43 1.01
CA GLY A 163 4.39 0.98 0.79
C GLY A 163 5.14 1.33 2.07
N ASP A 164 4.43 1.77 3.10
CA ASP A 164 4.98 2.00 4.44
C ASP A 164 5.02 0.66 5.18
N VAL A 165 6.20 0.16 5.51
CA VAL A 165 6.37 -1.17 6.11
C VAL A 165 7.76 -1.36 6.71
N LEU A 166 7.88 -2.06 7.84
CA LEU A 166 9.13 -2.54 8.40
C LEU A 166 9.40 -3.96 7.89
N MET A 167 10.57 -4.20 7.26
CA MET A 167 10.93 -5.50 6.68
C MET A 167 12.29 -5.99 7.15
N ARG A 168 12.49 -7.31 7.20
CA ARG A 168 13.82 -7.92 7.39
C ARG A 168 14.67 -7.77 6.14
N ARG A 169 15.84 -7.15 6.28
CA ARG A 169 16.82 -7.00 5.18
C ARG A 169 17.23 -8.35 4.58
N ALA A 170 17.44 -9.38 5.42
CA ALA A 170 17.79 -10.72 4.96
C ALA A 170 16.72 -11.34 4.05
N VAL A 171 15.42 -11.05 4.27
CA VAL A 171 14.33 -11.57 3.45
C VAL A 171 14.24 -10.80 2.13
N LEU A 172 14.48 -9.48 2.13
CA LEU A 172 14.63 -8.70 0.90
C LEU A 172 15.75 -9.26 0.02
N GLY A 173 16.89 -9.63 0.62
CA GLY A 173 17.99 -10.28 -0.09
C GLY A 173 17.59 -11.62 -0.73
N LYS A 174 16.84 -12.47 -0.03
CA LYS A 174 16.35 -13.75 -0.55
C LYS A 174 15.35 -13.61 -1.70
N THR A 175 14.59 -12.52 -1.72
CA THR A 175 13.60 -12.23 -2.76
C THR A 175 14.14 -11.29 -3.85
N SER A 176 15.38 -10.82 -3.76
CA SER A 176 15.97 -9.81 -4.64
C SER A 176 15.23 -8.46 -4.60
N GLY A 177 14.42 -8.20 -3.57
CA GLY A 177 13.66 -6.96 -3.39
C GLY A 177 12.42 -6.87 -4.26
N PHE A 178 12.03 -5.63 -4.59
CA PHE A 178 10.84 -5.31 -5.39
C PHE A 178 11.07 -5.52 -6.88
N ASP A 179 10.04 -5.91 -7.62
CA ASP A 179 10.12 -6.02 -9.09
C ASP A 179 9.99 -4.62 -9.73
N GLU A 180 11.11 -4.11 -10.24
CA GLU A 180 11.22 -2.77 -10.84
C GLU A 180 10.46 -2.63 -12.17
N THR A 181 10.02 -3.74 -12.76
CA THR A 181 9.27 -3.73 -14.02
C THR A 181 7.79 -3.46 -13.82
N LEU A 182 7.28 -3.54 -12.57
CA LEU A 182 5.91 -3.22 -12.22
C LEU A 182 5.70 -1.70 -12.13
N ILE A 183 4.58 -1.22 -12.66
CA ILE A 183 4.16 0.17 -12.48
C ILE A 183 3.30 0.38 -11.24
N ALA A 184 2.72 -0.69 -10.69
CA ALA A 184 1.95 -0.75 -9.46
C ALA A 184 1.78 -2.21 -9.00
N GLY A 185 1.57 -2.42 -7.70
CA GLY A 185 1.39 -3.74 -7.11
C GLY A 185 2.71 -4.44 -6.78
N GLU A 186 3.79 -3.70 -6.67
CA GLU A 186 5.11 -4.19 -6.32
C GLU A 186 5.18 -4.75 -4.90
N GLU A 187 4.43 -4.16 -3.95
CA GLU A 187 4.37 -4.67 -2.57
C GLU A 187 3.59 -5.97 -2.47
N PRO A 188 2.36 -6.11 -3.00
CA PRO A 188 1.66 -7.38 -3.04
C PRO A 188 2.43 -8.48 -3.76
N GLU A 189 3.12 -8.15 -4.86
CA GLU A 189 3.96 -9.08 -5.61
C GLU A 189 5.12 -9.60 -4.76
N LEU A 190 5.87 -8.69 -4.11
CA LEU A 190 6.94 -9.03 -3.19
C LEU A 190 6.42 -9.87 -2.01
N CYS A 191 5.31 -9.46 -1.40
CA CYS A 191 4.69 -10.18 -0.29
C CYS A 191 4.29 -11.61 -0.68
N ARG A 192 3.84 -11.83 -1.93
CA ARG A 192 3.56 -13.18 -2.42
C ARG A 192 4.83 -14.04 -2.47
N ARG A 193 5.99 -13.47 -2.93
CA ARG A 193 7.29 -14.18 -2.91
C ARG A 193 7.78 -14.43 -1.49
N ILE A 194 7.63 -13.47 -0.59
CA ILE A 194 7.97 -13.62 0.84
C ILE A 194 7.18 -14.77 1.48
N ARG A 195 5.86 -14.85 1.24
CA ARG A 195 4.99 -15.91 1.75
C ARG A 195 5.36 -17.28 1.16
N ALA A 196 5.77 -17.35 -0.10
CA ALA A 196 6.25 -18.59 -0.73
C ALA A 196 7.52 -19.16 -0.08
N LEU A 197 8.30 -18.29 0.60
CA LEU A 197 9.45 -18.71 1.42
C LEU A 197 9.06 -19.11 2.86
N GLY A 198 7.77 -19.20 3.18
CA GLY A 198 7.26 -19.58 4.50
C GLY A 198 7.19 -18.45 5.52
N TYR A 199 7.46 -17.21 5.13
CA TYR A 199 7.39 -16.05 6.02
C TYR A 199 5.98 -15.48 6.13
N LYS A 200 5.71 -14.76 7.23
CA LYS A 200 4.46 -14.06 7.51
C LYS A 200 4.59 -12.56 7.27
N ILE A 201 3.48 -11.95 6.86
CA ILE A 201 3.26 -10.50 6.82
C ILE A 201 2.26 -10.18 7.94
N LEU A 202 2.59 -9.27 8.83
CA LEU A 202 1.77 -8.96 10.00
C LEU A 202 1.27 -7.51 9.95
N HIS A 203 -0.04 -7.33 10.10
CA HIS A 203 -0.68 -6.05 10.38
C HIS A 203 -0.92 -5.95 11.88
N ILE A 204 -0.37 -4.93 12.54
CA ILE A 204 -0.51 -4.74 13.99
C ILE A 204 -1.52 -3.64 14.31
N ASP A 205 -2.17 -3.75 15.48
CA ASP A 205 -3.12 -2.73 15.97
C ASP A 205 -2.36 -1.54 16.59
N GLN A 206 -1.63 -0.82 15.73
CA GLN A 206 -0.86 0.35 16.08
C GLN A 206 -0.97 1.42 14.99
N PRO A 207 -1.13 2.71 15.33
CA PRO A 207 -0.96 3.79 14.37
C PRO A 207 0.45 3.73 13.76
N MET A 208 0.55 3.77 12.44
CA MET A 208 1.81 3.73 11.72
C MET A 208 2.11 5.05 11.01
N THR A 209 1.26 5.43 10.05
CA THR A 209 1.49 6.63 9.26
C THR A 209 0.22 7.44 9.03
N GLY A 210 0.36 8.77 9.07
CA GLY A 210 -0.54 9.70 8.42
C GLY A 210 -0.08 9.93 6.98
N HIS A 211 -0.96 9.87 6.00
CA HIS A 211 -0.66 10.04 4.58
C HIS A 211 -1.45 11.21 4.00
N ASP A 212 -0.78 12.09 3.26
CA ASP A 212 -1.42 13.19 2.53
C ASP A 212 -1.72 12.77 1.09
N LEU A 213 -2.90 12.23 0.87
CA LEU A 213 -3.32 11.67 -0.42
C LEU A 213 -3.52 12.73 -1.50
N GLN A 214 -3.98 13.93 -1.13
CA GLN A 214 -4.30 15.05 -2.02
C GLN A 214 -5.22 14.65 -3.20
N MET A 215 -6.18 13.78 -2.97
CA MET A 215 -7.15 13.35 -3.98
C MET A 215 -8.30 14.34 -4.09
N MET A 216 -8.15 15.38 -4.90
CA MET A 216 -9.07 16.53 -4.96
C MET A 216 -10.04 16.47 -6.13
N SER A 217 -9.88 15.54 -7.07
CA SER A 217 -10.68 15.49 -8.29
C SER A 217 -11.09 14.08 -8.69
N PHE A 218 -12.23 13.97 -9.40
CA PHE A 218 -12.68 12.72 -10.00
C PHE A 218 -11.65 12.12 -10.97
N ARG A 219 -10.91 12.97 -11.70
CA ARG A 219 -9.87 12.51 -12.63
C ARG A 219 -8.73 11.78 -11.89
N GLN A 220 -8.27 12.32 -10.76
CA GLN A 220 -7.25 11.66 -9.93
C GLN A 220 -7.77 10.34 -9.37
N TYR A 221 -9.00 10.34 -8.81
CA TYR A 221 -9.68 9.16 -8.31
C TYR A 221 -9.79 8.07 -9.39
N TRP A 222 -10.26 8.44 -10.59
CA TRP A 222 -10.40 7.53 -11.72
C TRP A 222 -9.05 6.90 -12.11
N ARG A 223 -8.02 7.73 -12.26
CA ARG A 223 -6.66 7.26 -12.61
C ARG A 223 -6.08 6.34 -11.56
N ARG A 224 -6.26 6.65 -10.26
CA ARG A 224 -5.84 5.76 -9.17
C ARG A 224 -6.49 4.38 -9.27
N ALA A 225 -7.80 4.32 -9.47
CA ALA A 225 -8.53 3.07 -9.60
C ALA A 225 -8.14 2.32 -10.90
N THR A 226 -7.90 3.04 -12.01
CA THR A 226 -7.36 2.45 -13.26
C THR A 226 -5.98 1.84 -13.03
N ARG A 227 -5.08 2.53 -12.30
CA ARG A 227 -3.77 2.00 -11.92
C ARG A 227 -3.88 0.73 -11.08
N ALA A 228 -4.81 0.67 -10.13
CA ALA A 228 -5.08 -0.54 -9.36
C ALA A 228 -5.57 -1.70 -10.25
N GLY A 229 -6.44 -1.40 -11.22
CA GLY A 229 -6.90 -2.39 -12.20
C GLY A 229 -5.76 -2.99 -13.02
N HIS A 230 -4.85 -2.14 -13.50
CA HIS A 230 -3.65 -2.58 -14.21
C HIS A 230 -2.79 -3.50 -13.33
N ALA A 231 -2.59 -3.14 -12.05
CA ALA A 231 -1.85 -3.97 -11.09
C ALA A 231 -2.49 -5.35 -10.89
N TYR A 232 -3.82 -5.43 -10.72
CA TYR A 232 -4.52 -6.70 -10.59
C TYR A 232 -4.30 -7.60 -11.81
N ALA A 233 -4.34 -7.06 -13.02
CA ALA A 233 -4.13 -7.83 -14.24
C ALA A 233 -2.68 -8.29 -14.37
N GLU A 234 -1.72 -7.37 -14.17
CA GLU A 234 -0.30 -7.65 -14.34
C GLU A 234 0.25 -8.64 -13.32
N VAL A 235 -0.02 -8.41 -12.03
CA VAL A 235 0.44 -9.29 -10.96
C VAL A 235 -0.22 -10.66 -11.05
N SER A 236 -1.54 -10.72 -11.33
CA SER A 236 -2.23 -11.98 -11.55
C SER A 236 -1.62 -12.79 -12.69
N GLN A 237 -1.24 -12.15 -13.80
CA GLN A 237 -0.62 -12.84 -14.94
C GLN A 237 0.75 -13.44 -14.59
N ARG A 238 1.54 -12.77 -13.74
CA ARG A 238 2.86 -13.28 -13.31
C ARG A 238 2.76 -14.58 -12.53
N PHE A 239 1.70 -14.74 -11.75
CA PHE A 239 1.47 -15.91 -10.90
C PHE A 239 0.44 -16.89 -11.45
N GLN A 240 -0.05 -16.73 -12.69
CA GLN A 240 -1.13 -17.56 -13.26
C GLN A 240 -0.80 -19.06 -13.30
N ASN A 241 0.48 -19.40 -13.45
CA ASN A 241 0.97 -20.78 -13.53
C ASN A 241 1.62 -21.24 -12.22
N SER A 242 1.52 -20.49 -11.13
CA SER A 242 2.02 -20.89 -9.81
C SER A 242 1.00 -21.77 -9.09
N GLU A 243 1.44 -22.56 -8.11
CA GLU A 243 0.56 -23.38 -7.26
C GLU A 243 -0.49 -22.54 -6.52
N ASP A 244 -0.18 -21.26 -6.22
CA ASP A 244 -1.09 -20.29 -5.63
C ASP A 244 -1.20 -19.08 -6.58
N PRO A 245 -2.18 -19.07 -7.51
CA PRO A 245 -2.35 -18.00 -8.50
C PRO A 245 -2.89 -16.73 -7.85
N PHE A 246 -1.97 -15.93 -7.35
CA PHE A 246 -2.24 -14.72 -6.59
C PHE A 246 -3.02 -13.69 -7.41
N TRP A 247 -4.08 -13.13 -6.81
CA TRP A 247 -5.02 -12.18 -7.41
C TRP A 247 -5.82 -12.66 -8.63
N ALA A 248 -5.77 -13.93 -9.00
CA ALA A 248 -6.56 -14.45 -10.13
C ALA A 248 -8.08 -14.34 -9.88
N ALA A 249 -8.52 -14.67 -8.67
CA ALA A 249 -9.91 -14.54 -8.25
C ALA A 249 -10.35 -13.06 -8.19
N ASP A 250 -9.47 -12.17 -7.69
CA ASP A 250 -9.75 -10.73 -7.63
C ASP A 250 -9.87 -10.13 -9.03
N ARG A 251 -8.94 -10.46 -9.94
CA ARG A 251 -9.00 -10.04 -11.34
C ARG A 251 -10.32 -10.47 -11.98
N ARG A 252 -10.72 -11.75 -11.85
CA ARG A 252 -11.99 -12.24 -12.39
C ARG A 252 -13.19 -11.52 -11.76
N ARG A 253 -13.19 -11.33 -10.45
CA ARG A 253 -14.26 -10.64 -9.73
C ARG A 253 -14.40 -9.19 -10.20
N ASN A 254 -13.29 -8.48 -10.40
CA ASN A 254 -13.28 -7.11 -10.88
C ASN A 254 -13.81 -7.01 -12.32
N LEU A 255 -13.42 -7.93 -13.22
CA LEU A 255 -13.97 -8.01 -14.58
C LEU A 255 -15.49 -8.19 -14.57
N ILE A 256 -16.00 -9.12 -13.78
CA ILE A 256 -17.43 -9.40 -13.67
C ILE A 256 -18.18 -8.19 -13.10
N ARG A 257 -17.69 -7.60 -12.00
CA ARG A 257 -18.37 -6.48 -11.33
C ARG A 257 -18.33 -5.21 -12.16
N GLY A 258 -17.19 -4.87 -12.75
CA GLY A 258 -17.06 -3.72 -13.64
C GLY A 258 -17.92 -3.86 -14.88
N GLY A 259 -17.91 -5.04 -15.52
CA GLY A 259 -18.77 -5.38 -16.66
C GLY A 259 -20.25 -5.29 -16.29
N PHE A 260 -20.64 -5.84 -15.16
CA PHE A 260 -22.03 -5.76 -14.67
C PHE A 260 -22.53 -4.30 -14.57
N TRP A 261 -21.74 -3.40 -13.95
CA TRP A 261 -22.15 -2.01 -13.81
C TRP A 261 -22.26 -1.28 -15.13
N ILE A 262 -21.35 -1.52 -16.09
CA ILE A 262 -21.42 -0.91 -17.42
C ILE A 262 -22.61 -1.47 -18.21
N LEU A 263 -22.73 -2.78 -18.30
CA LEU A 263 -23.78 -3.43 -19.13
C LEU A 263 -25.18 -3.18 -18.59
N SER A 264 -25.36 -3.20 -17.24
CA SER A 264 -26.65 -2.91 -16.64
C SER A 264 -27.05 -1.45 -16.80
N ALA A 265 -26.12 -0.49 -16.68
CA ALA A 265 -26.40 0.92 -16.93
C ALA A 265 -26.74 1.15 -18.42
N ALA A 266 -26.00 0.53 -19.33
CA ALA A 266 -26.27 0.61 -20.78
C ALA A 266 -27.65 0.00 -21.11
N ALA A 267 -27.97 -1.18 -20.57
CA ALA A 267 -29.27 -1.81 -20.78
C ALA A 267 -30.44 -0.94 -20.25
N ALA A 268 -30.27 -0.36 -19.06
CA ALA A 268 -31.25 0.56 -18.50
C ALA A 268 -31.44 1.81 -19.40
N ALA A 269 -30.36 2.38 -19.90
CA ALA A 269 -30.44 3.53 -20.81
C ALA A 269 -31.07 3.19 -22.16
N ILE A 270 -30.68 2.08 -22.77
CA ILE A 270 -31.20 1.64 -24.09
C ILE A 270 -32.71 1.33 -23.99
N SER A 271 -33.21 0.83 -22.87
CA SER A 271 -34.62 0.47 -22.72
C SER A 271 -35.56 1.65 -22.47
N ILE A 272 -35.04 2.89 -22.30
CA ILE A 272 -35.85 4.10 -22.06
C ILE A 272 -36.96 4.31 -23.12
N PRO A 273 -36.71 4.16 -24.46
CA PRO A 273 -37.75 4.38 -25.48
C PRO A 273 -38.98 3.48 -25.33
N TRP A 274 -38.83 2.31 -24.71
CA TRP A 274 -39.94 1.33 -24.56
C TRP A 274 -40.53 1.31 -23.16
N LEU A 275 -39.74 1.59 -22.12
CA LEU A 275 -40.12 1.41 -20.72
C LEU A 275 -40.06 2.72 -19.89
N GLY A 276 -39.81 3.86 -20.57
CA GLY A 276 -39.64 5.14 -19.90
C GLY A 276 -38.44 5.11 -18.93
N LEU A 277 -38.54 5.87 -17.86
CA LEU A 277 -37.45 5.98 -16.87
C LEU A 277 -37.43 4.83 -15.85
N LEU A 278 -38.36 3.88 -15.90
CA LEU A 278 -38.46 2.78 -14.94
C LEU A 278 -37.16 1.96 -14.82
N PRO A 279 -36.47 1.56 -15.92
CA PRO A 279 -35.21 0.82 -15.81
C PRO A 279 -34.09 1.58 -15.12
N LEU A 280 -33.97 2.88 -15.34
CA LEU A 280 -33.00 3.74 -14.64
C LEU A 280 -33.32 3.87 -13.16
N LEU A 281 -34.62 4.00 -12.81
CA LEU A 281 -35.04 4.03 -11.41
C LEU A 281 -34.69 2.71 -10.71
N LEU A 282 -34.98 1.56 -11.32
CA LEU A 282 -34.63 0.26 -10.78
C LEU A 282 -33.12 0.07 -10.63
N TRP A 283 -32.33 0.51 -11.62
CA TRP A 283 -30.87 0.48 -11.55
C TRP A 283 -30.34 1.36 -10.41
N THR A 284 -30.90 2.55 -10.22
CA THR A 284 -30.53 3.45 -9.11
C THR A 284 -30.87 2.84 -7.76
N ILE A 285 -32.07 2.25 -7.63
CA ILE A 285 -32.49 1.54 -6.40
C ILE A 285 -31.52 0.38 -6.10
N LEU A 286 -31.14 -0.41 -7.11
CA LEU A 286 -30.17 -1.48 -6.96
C LEU A 286 -28.81 -0.96 -6.47
N LEU A 287 -28.29 0.12 -7.07
CA LEU A 287 -27.03 0.74 -6.65
C LEU A 287 -27.11 1.22 -5.19
N VAL A 288 -28.20 1.90 -4.81
CA VAL A 288 -28.41 2.38 -3.43
C VAL A 288 -28.49 1.20 -2.45
N ALA A 289 -29.25 0.16 -2.77
CA ALA A 289 -29.40 -1.01 -1.91
C ALA A 289 -28.09 -1.76 -1.71
N LEU A 290 -27.33 -1.98 -2.79
CA LEU A 290 -26.01 -2.62 -2.71
C LEU A 290 -24.98 -1.75 -1.97
N SER A 291 -25.04 -0.42 -2.13
CA SER A 291 -24.20 0.53 -1.40
C SER A 291 -24.52 0.53 0.09
N ALA A 292 -25.80 0.52 0.47
CA ALA A 292 -26.23 0.40 1.86
C ALA A 292 -25.79 -0.94 2.50
N ARG A 293 -25.90 -2.05 1.76
CA ARG A 293 -25.37 -3.35 2.20
C ARG A 293 -23.85 -3.32 2.41
N SER A 294 -23.09 -2.67 1.50
CA SER A 294 -21.64 -2.55 1.62
C SER A 294 -21.26 -1.65 2.79
N ALA A 295 -21.97 -0.55 3.00
CA ALA A 295 -21.83 0.33 4.17
C ALA A 295 -22.07 -0.43 5.48
N TRP A 296 -23.14 -1.24 5.55
CA TRP A 296 -23.41 -2.08 6.70
C TRP A 296 -22.28 -3.06 7.01
N LYS A 297 -21.74 -3.71 5.99
CA LYS A 297 -20.58 -4.61 6.15
C LYS A 297 -19.32 -3.87 6.60
N ALA A 298 -19.13 -2.63 6.19
CA ALA A 298 -17.97 -1.81 6.52
C ALA A 298 -18.10 -1.06 7.86
N ARG A 299 -19.21 -1.20 8.62
CA ARG A 299 -19.44 -0.44 9.87
C ARG A 299 -18.35 -0.61 10.93
N TRP A 300 -17.65 -1.76 10.92
CA TRP A 300 -16.51 -2.02 11.81
C TRP A 300 -15.31 -1.09 11.58
N LYS A 301 -15.25 -0.39 10.43
CA LYS A 301 -14.19 0.58 10.10
C LYS A 301 -14.32 1.90 10.89
N GLY A 302 -15.36 2.05 11.73
CA GLY A 302 -15.44 3.12 12.72
C GLY A 302 -15.67 4.52 12.14
N SER A 303 -16.57 4.67 11.14
CA SER A 303 -16.89 5.96 10.53
C SER A 303 -18.40 6.27 10.62
N GLY A 304 -18.78 7.54 10.40
CA GLY A 304 -20.19 7.97 10.38
C GLY A 304 -21.00 7.34 9.24
N ALA A 305 -22.33 7.22 9.42
CA ALA A 305 -23.21 6.52 8.48
C ALA A 305 -23.15 7.08 7.04
N SER A 306 -23.03 8.40 6.89
CA SER A 306 -22.92 9.06 5.58
C SER A 306 -21.62 8.69 4.87
N VAL A 307 -20.51 8.65 5.60
CA VAL A 307 -19.18 8.27 5.06
C VAL A 307 -19.18 6.78 4.69
N LEU A 308 -19.75 5.92 5.54
CA LEU A 308 -19.91 4.49 5.24
C LEU A 308 -20.78 4.25 4.00
N PHE A 309 -21.84 5.04 3.80
CA PHE A 309 -22.66 4.95 2.59
C PHE A 309 -21.88 5.38 1.34
N LEU A 310 -21.15 6.49 1.41
CA LEU A 310 -20.23 6.93 0.32
C LEU A 310 -19.18 5.87 0.02
N TYR A 311 -18.62 5.23 1.05
CA TYR A 311 -17.69 4.11 0.91
C TYR A 311 -18.37 2.89 0.27
N GLY A 312 -19.63 2.63 0.61
CA GLY A 312 -20.45 1.62 -0.06
C GLY A 312 -20.61 1.89 -1.55
N MET A 313 -20.94 3.14 -1.93
CA MET A 313 -20.98 3.57 -3.35
C MET A 313 -19.61 3.41 -4.03
N HIS A 314 -18.56 3.90 -3.37
CA HIS A 314 -17.19 3.76 -3.84
C HIS A 314 -16.84 2.29 -4.15
N SER A 315 -17.17 1.35 -3.26
CA SER A 315 -16.84 -0.08 -3.43
C SER A 315 -17.46 -0.70 -4.69
N HIS A 316 -18.52 -0.12 -5.22
CA HIS A 316 -19.18 -0.55 -6.46
C HIS A 316 -18.70 0.25 -7.67
N LEU A 317 -18.68 1.58 -7.59
CA LEU A 317 -18.38 2.43 -8.74
C LEU A 317 -16.91 2.39 -9.15
N GLN A 318 -15.96 2.19 -8.23
CA GLN A 318 -14.55 2.02 -8.56
C GLN A 318 -14.27 0.78 -9.43
N GLN A 319 -15.19 -0.21 -9.45
CA GLN A 319 -15.04 -1.39 -10.29
C GLN A 319 -15.00 -1.07 -11.80
N VAL A 320 -15.59 0.06 -12.19
CA VAL A 320 -15.58 0.51 -13.58
C VAL A 320 -14.16 0.94 -14.01
N PRO A 321 -13.51 1.93 -13.37
CA PRO A 321 -12.12 2.27 -13.73
C PRO A 321 -11.13 1.13 -13.48
N ILE A 322 -11.34 0.26 -12.48
CA ILE A 322 -10.54 -0.96 -12.29
C ILE A 322 -10.65 -1.87 -13.53
N LEU A 323 -11.86 -2.10 -14.05
CA LEU A 323 -12.06 -2.87 -15.30
C LEU A 323 -11.28 -2.23 -16.47
N PHE A 324 -11.37 -0.92 -16.64
CA PHE A 324 -10.61 -0.21 -17.68
C PHE A 324 -9.10 -0.43 -17.55
N GLY A 325 -8.58 -0.38 -16.34
CA GLY A 325 -7.16 -0.65 -16.08
C GLY A 325 -6.75 -2.08 -16.47
N GLN A 326 -7.58 -3.08 -16.17
CA GLN A 326 -7.34 -4.47 -16.55
C GLN A 326 -7.36 -4.64 -18.09
N LEU A 327 -8.36 -4.07 -18.76
CA LEU A 327 -8.46 -4.13 -20.22
C LEU A 327 -7.30 -3.39 -20.91
N GLN A 328 -6.88 -2.24 -20.36
CA GLN A 328 -5.73 -1.49 -20.85
C GLN A 328 -4.44 -2.30 -20.75
N TYR A 329 -4.22 -3.00 -19.64
CA TYR A 329 -3.08 -3.91 -19.48
C TYR A 329 -3.09 -5.00 -20.57
N GLU A 330 -4.23 -5.70 -20.73
CA GLU A 330 -4.34 -6.78 -21.70
C GLU A 330 -4.14 -6.32 -23.15
N TRP A 331 -4.70 -5.15 -23.47
CA TRP A 331 -4.53 -4.53 -24.78
C TRP A 331 -3.07 -4.19 -25.07
N ASN A 332 -2.38 -3.54 -24.12
CA ASN A 332 -0.98 -3.17 -24.26
C ASN A 332 -0.08 -4.42 -24.36
N ALA A 333 -0.35 -5.45 -23.54
CA ALA A 333 0.38 -6.70 -23.56
C ALA A 333 0.28 -7.43 -24.93
N ARG A 334 -0.92 -7.46 -25.55
CA ARG A 334 -1.13 -8.05 -26.88
C ARG A 334 -0.42 -7.28 -28.00
N GLN A 335 -0.23 -5.97 -27.82
CA GLN A 335 0.45 -5.12 -28.82
C GLN A 335 1.96 -5.02 -28.62
N GLY A 336 2.53 -5.70 -27.62
CA GLY A 336 3.94 -5.57 -27.26
C GLY A 336 4.35 -4.15 -26.87
N ARG A 337 3.36 -3.30 -26.49
CA ARG A 337 3.62 -1.91 -26.10
C ARG A 337 4.23 -1.87 -24.72
N SER A 338 5.23 -0.99 -24.55
CA SER A 338 5.82 -0.78 -23.26
C SER A 338 4.79 -0.22 -22.25
N ARG A 339 4.84 -0.73 -21.02
CA ARG A 339 4.00 -0.28 -19.89
C ARG A 339 4.27 1.19 -19.61
N GLN A 340 3.22 2.00 -19.50
CA GLN A 340 3.33 3.42 -19.14
C GLN A 340 2.87 3.62 -17.69
N LEU A 341 3.58 4.45 -16.95
CA LEU A 341 3.19 4.85 -15.60
C LEU A 341 1.86 5.61 -15.65
N ILE A 342 0.89 5.21 -14.83
CA ILE A 342 -0.39 5.92 -14.66
C ILE A 342 -0.23 6.83 -13.44
N GLU A 343 0.15 8.07 -13.67
CA GLU A 343 0.25 9.09 -12.64
C GLU A 343 -1.13 9.62 -12.28
N TYR A 344 -1.39 9.82 -10.97
CA TYR A 344 -2.65 10.35 -10.47
C TYR A 344 -2.48 11.56 -9.52
N LYS A 345 -1.24 11.84 -9.10
CA LYS A 345 -0.86 13.06 -8.36
C LYS A 345 -0.38 14.16 -9.29
#